data_a8b0b1f7d07c7a4e217c561de7cddf2f
#
_entry.id   a8b0b1f7d07c7a4e217c561de7cddf2f
#
_cell.length_a   1.000
_cell.length_b   1.000
_cell.length_c   1.000
_cell.angle_alpha   90.00
_cell.angle_beta   90.00
_cell.angle_gamma   90.00
#
_symmetry.space_group_name_H-M   'P 1'
#
loop_
_entity.id
_entity.type
_entity.pdbx_description
1 polymer ?
#
loop_
_entity_poly.entity_id
_entity_poly.type
_entity_poly.pdbx_seq_one_letter_code
_entity_poly.pdbx_strand_id
1 'polypeptide(L)'
;MRERINEVEAKGFQVIVIAPSKGTFISQFLEQFGPFPFPILGDPSREAYRGMGHKTMPKWKLLSKAALGFITGKVGGFIPKDEKQKEFVMRSMKTQDVYIQGGTWLFSPQGKILWNHIDESPENHAKIDDVLKKMDEVKA
;
A
#
# COMPACT_ATOMS: atom_id res chain seq x y z
N MET A 1 2.94 8.02 -4.64
CA MET A 1 2.12 7.65 -5.81
C MET A 1 1.12 8.74 -6.20
N ARG A 2 0.24 9.14 -5.29
CA ARG A 2 -0.79 10.16 -5.53
C ARG A 2 -0.26 11.47 -6.13
N GLU A 3 0.83 11.98 -5.58
CA GLU A 3 1.43 13.26 -6.00
C GLU A 3 2.12 13.19 -7.37
N ARG A 4 2.41 11.98 -7.83
CA ARG A 4 3.11 11.75 -9.10
C ARG A 4 2.29 10.92 -10.09
N ILE A 5 0.95 10.93 -9.92
CA ILE A 5 0.04 10.16 -10.79
C ILE A 5 0.17 10.57 -12.25
N ASN A 6 0.37 11.86 -12.52
CA ASN A 6 0.51 12.37 -13.87
C ASN A 6 1.71 11.74 -14.61
N GLU A 7 2.79 11.44 -13.91
CA GLU A 7 3.95 10.77 -14.50
C GLU A 7 3.63 9.32 -14.87
N VAL A 8 2.83 8.64 -14.04
CA VAL A 8 2.37 7.27 -14.30
C VAL A 8 1.44 7.24 -15.53
N GLU A 9 0.48 8.15 -15.58
CA GLU A 9 -0.48 8.25 -16.68
C GLU A 9 0.21 8.65 -17.99
N ALA A 10 1.19 9.54 -17.93
CA ALA A 10 1.99 9.93 -19.10
C ALA A 10 2.75 8.74 -19.71
N LYS A 11 3.04 7.72 -18.91
CA LYS A 11 3.65 6.46 -19.37
C LYS A 11 2.63 5.43 -19.87
N GLY A 12 1.34 5.79 -19.88
CA GLY A 12 0.26 4.92 -20.35
C GLY A 12 -0.24 3.89 -19.34
N PHE A 13 0.09 4.05 -18.07
CA PHE A 13 -0.37 3.16 -17.00
C PHE A 13 -1.52 3.78 -16.21
N GLN A 14 -2.41 2.92 -15.72
CA GLN A 14 -3.44 3.29 -14.74
C GLN A 14 -3.06 2.72 -13.38
N VAL A 15 -3.39 3.44 -12.32
CA VAL A 15 -3.19 2.97 -10.95
C VAL A 15 -4.51 2.44 -10.40
N ILE A 16 -4.45 1.26 -9.81
CA ILE A 16 -5.53 0.67 -9.02
C ILE A 16 -4.92 0.28 -7.67
N VAL A 17 -5.53 0.72 -6.59
CA VAL A 17 -5.11 0.36 -5.23
C VAL A 17 -6.06 -0.69 -4.68
N ILE A 18 -5.51 -1.73 -4.08
CA ILE A 18 -6.27 -2.78 -3.40
C ILE A 18 -5.87 -2.78 -1.94
N ALA A 19 -6.86 -2.61 -1.07
CA ALA A 19 -6.66 -2.59 0.38
C ALA A 19 -7.35 -3.80 1.04
N PRO A 20 -6.76 -4.40 2.09
CA PRO A 20 -7.34 -5.56 2.77
C PRO A 20 -8.44 -5.15 3.76
N SER A 21 -9.34 -4.29 3.32
CA SER A 21 -10.35 -3.66 4.16
C SER A 21 -11.72 -3.72 3.51
N LYS A 22 -12.78 -3.66 4.35
CA LYS A 22 -14.16 -3.57 3.88
C LYS A 22 -14.42 -2.21 3.21
N GLY A 23 -15.39 -2.17 2.29
CA GLY A 23 -15.77 -0.95 1.57
C GLY A 23 -16.16 0.21 2.48
N THR A 24 -16.85 -0.08 3.60
CA THR A 24 -17.22 0.94 4.60
C THR A 24 -15.98 1.59 5.22
N PHE A 25 -14.94 0.83 5.49
CA PHE A 25 -13.68 1.34 6.03
C PHE A 25 -12.92 2.17 4.99
N ILE A 26 -12.94 1.74 3.73
CA ILE A 26 -12.36 2.50 2.62
C ILE A 26 -13.06 3.84 2.45
N SER A 27 -14.39 3.88 2.56
CA SER A 27 -15.16 5.14 2.51
C SER A 27 -14.71 6.10 3.60
N GLN A 28 -14.55 5.62 4.84
CA GLN A 28 -14.05 6.43 5.96
C GLN A 28 -12.62 6.94 5.69
N PHE A 29 -11.77 6.09 5.13
CA PHE A 29 -10.41 6.46 4.74
C PHE A 29 -10.42 7.58 3.70
N LEU A 30 -11.28 7.48 2.68
CA LEU A 30 -11.42 8.51 1.64
C LEU A 30 -11.94 9.83 2.20
N GLU A 31 -12.81 9.81 3.21
CA GLU A 31 -13.27 11.02 3.89
C GLU A 31 -12.14 11.74 4.63
N GLN A 32 -11.20 10.99 5.22
CA GLN A 32 -10.09 11.56 5.99
C GLN A 32 -8.89 11.98 5.13
N PHE A 33 -8.58 11.21 4.08
CA PHE A 33 -7.34 11.36 3.31
C PHE A 33 -7.57 11.71 1.84
N GLY A 34 -8.79 11.51 1.32
CA GLY A 34 -9.11 11.73 -0.09
C GLY A 34 -9.40 13.19 -0.45
N PRO A 35 -9.77 13.45 -1.71
CA PRO A 35 -9.95 12.46 -2.77
C PRO A 35 -8.63 11.93 -3.34
N PHE A 36 -8.69 10.77 -4.00
CA PHE A 36 -7.56 10.19 -4.73
C PHE A 36 -7.87 10.12 -6.22
N PRO A 37 -6.88 10.35 -7.10
CA PRO A 37 -7.07 10.34 -8.56
C PRO A 37 -7.12 8.93 -9.17
N PHE A 38 -7.26 7.89 -8.36
CA PHE A 38 -7.32 6.49 -8.78
C PHE A 38 -8.28 5.70 -7.88
N PRO A 39 -8.86 4.58 -8.39
CA PRO A 39 -9.75 3.76 -7.59
C PRO A 39 -9.02 3.02 -6.46
N ILE A 40 -9.69 2.91 -5.32
CA ILE A 40 -9.25 2.11 -4.18
C ILE A 40 -10.31 1.05 -3.93
N LEU A 41 -9.94 -0.21 -4.09
CA LEU A 41 -10.84 -1.37 -3.98
C LEU A 41 -10.56 -2.13 -2.68
N GLY A 42 -11.60 -2.71 -2.09
CA GLY A 42 -11.49 -3.52 -0.89
C GLY A 42 -11.35 -5.01 -1.17
N ASP A 43 -10.47 -5.66 -0.43
CA ASP A 43 -10.28 -7.12 -0.45
C ASP A 43 -10.25 -7.64 0.99
N PRO A 44 -11.40 -7.62 1.71
CA PRO A 44 -11.44 -7.99 3.13
C PRO A 44 -11.10 -9.47 3.39
N SER A 45 -11.34 -10.35 2.43
CA SER A 45 -10.95 -11.76 2.52
C SER A 45 -9.48 -12.00 2.19
N ARG A 46 -8.79 -11.00 1.63
CA ARG A 46 -7.39 -11.03 1.20
C ARG A 46 -7.10 -12.08 0.12
N GLU A 47 -8.10 -12.41 -0.69
CA GLU A 47 -7.96 -13.40 -1.77
C GLU A 47 -6.98 -12.93 -2.84
N ALA A 48 -7.07 -11.68 -3.27
CA ALA A 48 -6.15 -11.11 -4.24
C ALA A 48 -4.71 -11.09 -3.70
N TYR A 49 -4.52 -10.70 -2.45
CA TYR A 49 -3.21 -10.70 -1.81
C TYR A 49 -2.61 -12.11 -1.78
N ARG A 50 -3.36 -13.10 -1.33
CA ARG A 50 -2.90 -14.50 -1.29
C ARG A 50 -2.62 -15.06 -2.67
N GLY A 51 -3.50 -14.77 -3.63
CA GLY A 51 -3.34 -15.19 -5.02
C GLY A 51 -2.10 -14.61 -5.69
N MET A 52 -1.63 -13.45 -5.24
CA MET A 52 -0.42 -12.78 -5.74
C MET A 52 0.83 -13.10 -4.90
N GLY A 53 0.74 -14.01 -3.93
CA GLY A 53 1.88 -14.48 -3.15
C GLY A 53 2.26 -13.62 -1.95
N HIS A 54 1.42 -12.68 -1.54
CA HIS A 54 1.63 -11.89 -0.33
C HIS A 54 1.43 -12.74 0.92
N LYS A 55 2.33 -12.62 1.89
CA LYS A 55 2.30 -13.37 3.14
C LYS A 55 1.69 -12.55 4.26
N THR A 56 1.02 -13.23 5.18
CA THR A 56 0.51 -12.62 6.41
C THR A 56 1.57 -12.66 7.50
N MET A 57 1.52 -11.66 8.39
CA MET A 57 2.41 -11.55 9.53
C MET A 57 1.56 -11.30 10.78
N PRO A 58 1.82 -12.02 11.91
CA PRO A 58 1.13 -11.72 13.16
C PRO A 58 1.35 -10.28 13.60
N LYS A 59 0.31 -9.66 14.15
CA LYS A 59 0.31 -8.26 14.59
C LYS A 59 1.43 -7.94 15.60
N TRP A 60 1.75 -8.87 16.49
CA TRP A 60 2.80 -8.69 17.50
C TRP A 60 4.19 -8.54 16.86
N LYS A 61 4.46 -9.23 15.73
CA LYS A 61 5.72 -9.06 14.98
C LYS A 61 5.80 -7.68 14.35
N LEU A 62 4.68 -7.17 13.83
CA LEU A 62 4.59 -5.82 13.28
C LEU A 62 4.86 -4.77 14.35
N LEU A 63 4.24 -4.92 15.53
CA LEU A 63 4.42 -4.01 16.67
C LEU A 63 5.86 -4.02 17.19
N SER A 64 6.50 -5.20 17.23
CA SER A 64 7.91 -5.33 17.63
C SER A 64 8.84 -4.60 16.66
N LYS A 65 8.60 -4.73 15.34
CA LYS A 65 9.36 -4.02 14.31
C LYS A 65 9.11 -2.51 14.37
N ALA A 66 7.89 -2.08 14.60
CA ALA A 66 7.54 -0.67 14.76
C ALA A 66 8.23 -0.06 15.98
N ALA A 67 8.23 -0.75 17.12
CA ALA A 67 8.94 -0.33 18.34
C ALA A 67 10.44 -0.17 18.09
N LEU A 68 11.06 -1.14 17.43
CA LEU A 68 12.47 -1.07 17.04
C LEU A 68 12.73 0.10 16.08
N GLY A 69 11.83 0.33 15.13
CA GLY A 69 11.90 1.46 14.21
C GLY A 69 11.81 2.82 14.91
N PHE A 70 10.98 2.94 15.95
CA PHE A 70 10.91 4.15 16.80
C PHE A 70 12.23 4.42 17.51
N ILE A 71 12.85 3.40 18.07
CA ILE A 71 14.15 3.50 18.74
C ILE A 71 15.24 3.97 17.76
N THR A 72 15.20 3.50 16.53
CA THR A 72 16.16 3.84 15.48
C THR A 72 15.79 5.10 14.67
N GLY A 73 14.62 5.70 14.93
CA GLY A 73 14.12 6.87 14.21
C GLY A 73 13.63 6.61 12.80
N LYS A 74 13.55 5.36 12.36
CA LYS A 74 13.18 4.99 10.98
C LYS A 74 11.68 5.12 10.65
N VAL A 75 10.81 5.14 11.65
CA VAL A 75 9.35 5.19 11.47
C VAL A 75 8.70 6.48 11.98
N GLY A 76 9.48 7.54 12.21
CA GLY A 76 8.97 8.82 12.72
C GLY A 76 7.94 9.52 11.82
N GLY A 77 7.89 9.20 10.52
CA GLY A 77 6.92 9.73 9.57
C GLY A 77 5.70 8.83 9.34
N PHE A 78 5.61 7.68 10.02
CA PHE A 78 4.53 6.71 9.83
C PHE A 78 3.21 7.14 10.51
N ILE A 79 3.29 7.91 11.59
CA ILE A 79 2.12 8.39 12.33
C ILE A 79 1.75 9.78 11.82
N PRO A 80 0.52 10.00 11.31
CA PRO A 80 0.07 11.32 10.88
C PRO A 80 0.07 12.32 12.04
N LYS A 81 0.39 13.59 11.73
CA LYS A 81 0.38 14.68 12.73
C LYS A 81 -1.01 15.17 13.09
N ASP A 82 -1.99 14.99 12.18
CA ASP A 82 -3.40 15.33 12.43
C ASP A 82 -4.02 14.32 13.39
N GLU A 83 -4.69 14.81 14.45
CA GLU A 83 -5.28 13.94 15.49
C GLU A 83 -6.35 13.00 14.95
N LYS A 84 -7.21 13.45 14.02
CA LYS A 84 -8.25 12.61 13.41
C LYS A 84 -7.64 11.51 12.56
N GLN A 85 -6.61 11.83 11.79
CA GLN A 85 -5.88 10.87 10.98
C GLN A 85 -5.12 9.87 11.87
N LYS A 86 -4.50 10.36 12.93
CA LYS A 86 -3.82 9.53 13.92
C LYS A 86 -4.79 8.57 14.60
N GLU A 87 -5.96 9.05 15.03
CA GLU A 87 -6.99 8.25 15.64
C GLU A 87 -7.50 7.15 14.69
N PHE A 88 -7.73 7.50 13.42
CA PHE A 88 -8.12 6.56 12.38
C PHE A 88 -7.08 5.45 12.18
N VAL A 89 -5.80 5.81 12.06
CA VAL A 89 -4.69 4.86 11.91
C VAL A 89 -4.58 3.95 13.12
N MET A 90 -4.65 4.50 14.34
CA MET A 90 -4.60 3.72 15.58
C MET A 90 -5.76 2.75 15.70
N ARG A 91 -6.97 3.17 15.31
CA ARG A 91 -8.14 2.30 15.27
C ARG A 91 -8.01 1.18 14.26
N SER A 92 -7.45 1.47 13.07
CA SER A 92 -7.16 0.45 12.06
C SER A 92 -6.23 -0.62 12.60
N MET A 93 -5.18 -0.22 13.30
CA MET A 93 -4.21 -1.14 13.89
C MET A 93 -4.81 -2.03 14.97
N LYS A 94 -5.83 -1.52 15.69
CA LYS A 94 -6.53 -2.29 16.74
C LYS A 94 -7.52 -3.31 16.19
N THR A 95 -8.11 -3.05 15.02
CA THR A 95 -9.18 -3.88 14.45
C THR A 95 -8.69 -5.01 13.56
N GLN A 96 -7.41 -5.03 13.20
CA GLN A 96 -6.81 -6.07 12.37
C GLN A 96 -5.91 -6.96 13.20
N ASP A 97 -6.18 -8.28 13.19
CA ASP A 97 -5.41 -9.26 13.96
C ASP A 97 -4.09 -9.64 13.28
N VAL A 98 -4.01 -9.49 11.97
CA VAL A 98 -2.83 -9.84 11.19
C VAL A 98 -2.51 -8.73 10.19
N TYR A 99 -1.22 -8.57 9.93
CA TYR A 99 -0.71 -7.75 8.83
C TYR A 99 -0.51 -8.62 7.58
N ILE A 100 -0.93 -8.12 6.42
CA ILE A 100 -0.60 -8.73 5.14
C ILE A 100 0.38 -7.83 4.38
N GLN A 101 1.39 -8.44 3.75
CA GLN A 101 2.39 -7.71 3.00
C GLN A 101 1.75 -6.87 1.88
N GLY A 102 2.14 -5.61 1.77
CA GLY A 102 1.84 -4.79 0.62
C GLY A 102 2.71 -5.14 -0.57
N GLY A 103 2.50 -4.47 -1.67
CA GLY A 103 3.32 -4.65 -2.86
C GLY A 103 2.88 -3.76 -4.00
N THR A 104 3.71 -3.77 -5.04
CA THR A 104 3.46 -3.03 -6.28
C THR A 104 3.63 -3.98 -7.45
N TRP A 105 2.67 -3.98 -8.36
CA TRP A 105 2.64 -4.87 -9.51
C TRP A 105 2.41 -4.08 -10.79
N LEU A 106 3.10 -4.45 -11.86
CA LEU A 106 2.86 -3.93 -13.20
C LEU A 106 2.30 -5.04 -14.07
N PHE A 107 1.15 -4.78 -14.68
CA PHE A 107 0.48 -5.71 -15.59
C PHE A 107 0.40 -5.11 -16.99
N SER A 108 0.48 -5.98 -18.01
CA SER A 108 0.13 -5.61 -19.39
C SER A 108 -1.40 -5.45 -19.52
N PRO A 109 -1.89 -4.81 -20.60
CA PRO A 109 -3.33 -4.74 -20.88
C PRO A 109 -4.01 -6.13 -20.97
N GLN A 110 -3.24 -7.18 -21.27
CA GLN A 110 -3.72 -8.56 -21.34
C GLN A 110 -3.67 -9.30 -20.00
N GLY A 111 -3.26 -8.63 -18.92
CA GLY A 111 -3.18 -9.21 -17.59
C GLY A 111 -1.89 -9.98 -17.30
N LYS A 112 -0.88 -9.88 -18.16
CA LYS A 112 0.44 -10.49 -17.92
C LYS A 112 1.22 -9.67 -16.90
N ILE A 113 1.84 -10.34 -15.93
CA ILE A 113 2.73 -9.70 -14.97
C ILE A 113 4.03 -9.29 -15.66
N LEU A 114 4.31 -7.99 -15.63
CA LEU A 114 5.53 -7.42 -16.21
C LEU A 114 6.63 -7.24 -15.17
N TRP A 115 6.23 -6.89 -13.96
CA TRP A 115 7.14 -6.69 -12.83
C TRP A 115 6.36 -6.66 -11.52
N ASN A 116 7.02 -7.01 -10.43
CA ASN A 116 6.42 -6.89 -9.10
C ASN A 116 7.48 -6.62 -8.02
N HIS A 117 7.02 -6.03 -6.95
CA HIS A 117 7.76 -5.89 -5.70
C HIS A 117 6.79 -6.20 -4.56
N ILE A 118 7.14 -7.18 -3.73
CA ILE A 118 6.39 -7.50 -2.51
C ILE A 118 7.17 -6.95 -1.32
N ASP A 119 6.52 -6.15 -0.49
CA ASP A 119 7.15 -5.49 0.65
C ASP A 119 7.50 -6.53 1.72
N GLU A 120 8.77 -6.69 2.05
CA GLU A 120 9.20 -7.62 3.11
C GLU A 120 8.80 -7.14 4.50
N SER A 121 8.64 -5.82 4.64
CA SER A 121 8.24 -5.14 5.87
C SER A 121 7.45 -3.87 5.53
N PRO A 122 6.75 -3.24 6.49
CA PRO A 122 5.98 -2.02 6.22
C PRO A 122 6.79 -0.87 5.65
N GLU A 123 8.10 -0.81 5.91
CA GLU A 123 8.99 0.22 5.39
C GLU A 123 9.70 -0.17 4.08
N ASN A 124 9.54 -1.40 3.60
CA ASN A 124 10.16 -1.91 2.38
C ASN A 124 9.27 -1.69 1.14
N HIS A 125 8.73 -0.49 0.97
CA HIS A 125 7.92 -0.16 -0.19
C HIS A 125 8.77 0.06 -1.44
N ALA A 126 8.21 -0.30 -2.61
CA ALA A 126 8.80 0.08 -3.89
C ALA A 126 8.84 1.61 -3.98
N LYS A 127 10.00 2.17 -4.28
CA LYS A 127 10.13 3.62 -4.47
C LYS A 127 9.50 4.01 -5.80
N ILE A 128 8.78 5.13 -5.82
CA ILE A 128 8.09 5.59 -7.03
C ILE A 128 9.05 5.79 -8.21
N ASP A 129 10.26 6.24 -7.97
CA ASP A 129 11.27 6.40 -9.02
C ASP A 129 11.64 5.06 -9.66
N ASP A 130 11.78 4.01 -8.84
CA ASP A 130 12.08 2.66 -9.33
C ASP A 130 10.90 2.10 -10.13
N VAL A 131 9.67 2.35 -9.68
CA VAL A 131 8.44 1.95 -10.39
C VAL A 131 8.36 2.62 -11.76
N LEU A 132 8.58 3.94 -11.82
CA LEU A 132 8.58 4.70 -13.06
C LEU A 132 9.64 4.23 -14.04
N LYS A 133 10.84 3.92 -13.52
CA LYS A 133 11.93 3.35 -14.32
C LYS A 133 11.53 1.99 -14.89
N LYS A 134 10.92 1.13 -14.08
CA LYS A 134 10.44 -0.18 -14.55
C LYS A 134 9.35 -0.04 -15.61
N MET A 135 8.47 0.95 -15.50
CA MET A 135 7.48 1.23 -16.52
C MET A 135 8.12 1.55 -17.88
N ASP A 136 9.21 2.31 -17.89
CA ASP A 136 9.96 2.60 -19.12
C ASP A 136 10.64 1.34 -19.67
N GLU A 137 11.25 0.53 -18.81
CA GLU A 137 11.92 -0.72 -19.20
C GLU A 137 10.95 -1.72 -19.84
N VAL A 138 9.74 -1.89 -19.29
CA VAL A 138 8.76 -2.86 -19.79
C VAL A 138 8.06 -2.40 -21.07
N LYS A 139 8.13 -1.12 -21.41
CA LYS A 139 7.58 -0.57 -22.65
C LYS A 139 8.56 -0.60 -23.81
N ALA A 140 9.82 -0.75 -23.50
CA ALA A 140 10.90 -0.76 -24.50
C ALA A 140 10.98 -2.08 -25.32
#